data_d9f0c2697b2ea2320cc943f29857ec42
#
_entry.id   d9f0c2697b2ea2320cc943f29857ec42
#
_cell.length_a   1.000
_cell.length_b   1.000
_cell.length_c   1.000
_cell.angle_alpha   90.00
_cell.angle_beta   90.00
_cell.angle_gamma   90.00
#
_symmetry.space_group_name_H-M   'P 1'
#
loop_
_entity.id
_entity.type
_entity.pdbx_description
1 polymer ?
#
loop_
_entity_poly.entity_id
_entity_poly.type
_entity_poly.pdbx_seq_one_letter_code
_entity_poly.pdbx_strand_id
1 'polypeptide(L)'
;LCDGKECNALAYYDDKKDIIFYDKKLTKDSIISQGYIVHELVHFLQDQHGAMIEKPDCTQRMILEREAYQVQQRFLRDNHVMTYDVDMAIRLLSGVCRR
;
A
#
# COMPACT_ATOMS: atom_id res chain seq x y z
N LEU A 1 -0.61 8.60 -4.32
CA LEU A 1 0.48 7.70 -4.06
C LEU A 1 1.74 8.45 -3.82
N CYS A 2 2.37 8.10 -2.75
CA CYS A 2 3.51 8.83 -2.29
C CYS A 2 4.80 8.22 -2.74
N ASP A 3 5.67 8.98 -3.32
CA ASP A 3 7.02 8.50 -3.52
C ASP A 3 8.02 9.47 -2.91
N GLY A 4 7.66 10.12 -1.83
CA GLY A 4 8.64 10.94 -1.25
C GLY A 4 8.27 11.78 -0.08
N LYS A 5 9.06 12.78 0.07
CA LYS A 5 9.26 13.51 1.29
C LYS A 5 8.09 14.35 1.74
N GLU A 6 7.21 14.73 0.83
CA GLU A 6 6.11 15.62 1.16
C GLU A 6 4.77 14.91 1.13
N CYS A 7 4.83 13.63 1.25
CA CYS A 7 3.65 12.83 1.20
C CYS A 7 2.96 12.81 2.54
N ASN A 8 1.64 12.93 2.52
CA ASN A 8 0.82 12.80 3.70
C ASN A 8 0.39 11.37 3.99
N ALA A 9 1.07 10.40 3.41
CA ALA A 9 0.78 9.00 3.67
C ALA A 9 1.08 8.67 5.11
N LEU A 10 0.24 7.80 5.69
CA LEU A 10 0.44 7.32 7.04
C LEU A 10 1.57 6.30 7.12
N ALA A 11 1.88 5.64 6.01
CA ALA A 11 2.98 4.69 5.92
C ALA A 11 3.44 4.59 4.47
N TYR A 12 4.71 4.26 4.26
CA TYR A 12 5.20 3.98 2.92
C TYR A 12 6.47 3.12 2.99
N TYR A 13 6.73 2.40 1.91
CA TYR A 13 7.93 1.60 1.75
C TYR A 13 8.95 2.34 0.88
N ASP A 14 10.17 2.46 1.36
CA ASP A 14 11.29 3.04 0.60
C ASP A 14 12.12 1.88 0.04
N ASP A 15 11.99 1.63 -1.26
CA ASP A 15 12.64 0.50 -1.92
C ASP A 15 14.16 0.66 -2.05
N LYS A 16 14.67 1.87 -1.92
CA LYS A 16 16.11 2.11 -1.99
C LYS A 16 16.80 1.78 -0.68
N LYS A 17 16.09 1.90 0.42
CA LYS A 17 16.63 1.68 1.75
C LYS A 17 16.11 0.40 2.41
N ASP A 18 15.15 -0.28 1.78
CA ASP A 18 14.49 -1.45 2.34
C ASP A 18 13.88 -1.16 3.71
N ILE A 19 13.27 0.01 3.86
CA ILE A 19 12.71 0.46 5.13
C ILE A 19 11.25 0.84 4.92
N ILE A 20 10.41 0.48 5.89
CA ILE A 20 9.03 0.94 5.94
C ILE A 20 8.97 2.07 6.97
N PHE A 21 8.52 3.24 6.52
CA PHE A 21 8.28 4.38 7.38
C PHE A 21 6.81 4.46 7.73
N TYR A 22 6.50 4.87 8.93
CA TYR A 22 5.12 5.11 9.32
C TYR A 22 5.02 6.34 10.21
N ASP A 23 3.86 6.98 10.15
CA ASP A 23 3.60 8.17 10.95
C ASP A 23 3.43 7.79 12.42
N LYS A 24 3.91 8.63 13.31
CA LYS A 24 3.76 8.43 14.76
C LYS A 24 2.30 8.33 15.18
N LYS A 25 1.40 8.87 14.37
CA LYS A 25 -0.04 8.83 14.65
C LYS A 25 -0.63 7.44 14.49
N LEU A 26 0.07 6.54 13.79
CA LEU A 26 -0.41 5.16 13.67
C LEU A 26 -0.31 4.49 15.03
N THR A 27 -1.40 3.91 15.47
CA THR A 27 -1.46 3.19 16.74
C THR A 27 -1.22 1.71 16.46
N LYS A 28 -0.15 1.17 17.01
CA LYS A 28 0.20 -0.24 16.77
C LYS A 28 -0.87 -1.22 17.18
N ASP A 29 -1.72 -0.82 18.13
CA ASP A 29 -2.80 -1.68 18.61
C ASP A 29 -4.05 -1.64 17.74
N SER A 30 -4.12 -0.71 16.80
CA SER A 30 -5.25 -0.59 15.91
C SER A 30 -5.09 -1.53 14.72
N ILE A 31 -6.11 -2.34 14.44
CA ILE A 31 -6.11 -3.22 13.27
C ILE A 31 -6.04 -2.39 11.99
N ILE A 32 -6.74 -1.25 11.95
CA ILE A 32 -6.70 -0.36 10.79
C ILE A 32 -5.27 0.12 10.54
N SER A 33 -4.57 0.54 11.58
CA SER A 33 -3.17 0.98 11.48
C SER A 33 -2.26 -0.15 11.04
N GLN A 34 -2.46 -1.35 11.58
CA GLN A 34 -1.71 -2.52 11.17
C GLN A 34 -1.95 -2.84 9.70
N GLY A 35 -3.15 -2.55 9.19
CA GLY A 35 -3.48 -2.72 7.79
C GLY A 35 -2.61 -1.86 6.88
N TYR A 36 -2.31 -0.63 7.27
CA TYR A 36 -1.40 0.22 6.49
C TYR A 36 0.00 -0.38 6.45
N ILE A 37 0.46 -0.95 7.56
CA ILE A 37 1.77 -1.61 7.60
C ILE A 37 1.77 -2.86 6.72
N VAL A 38 0.71 -3.65 6.76
CA VAL A 38 0.54 -4.83 5.89
C VAL A 38 0.66 -4.42 4.42
N HIS A 39 0.02 -3.32 4.03
CA HIS A 39 0.08 -2.80 2.67
C HIS A 39 1.54 -2.56 2.25
N GLU A 40 2.31 -1.88 3.11
CA GLU A 40 3.71 -1.58 2.79
C GLU A 40 4.59 -2.83 2.82
N LEU A 41 4.26 -3.81 3.66
CA LEU A 41 4.96 -5.10 3.66
C LEU A 41 4.78 -5.84 2.34
N VAL A 42 3.61 -5.72 1.70
CA VAL A 42 3.41 -6.30 0.37
C VAL A 42 4.38 -5.67 -0.62
N HIS A 43 4.55 -4.36 -0.58
CA HIS A 43 5.50 -3.69 -1.46
C HIS A 43 6.94 -4.17 -1.18
N PHE A 44 7.29 -4.38 0.07
CA PHE A 44 8.59 -4.95 0.42
C PHE A 44 8.77 -6.32 -0.24
N LEU A 45 7.78 -7.19 -0.12
CA LEU A 45 7.84 -8.52 -0.72
C LEU A 45 7.89 -8.47 -2.24
N GLN A 46 7.14 -7.56 -2.86
CA GLN A 46 7.17 -7.35 -4.30
C GLN A 46 8.58 -6.97 -4.76
N ASP A 47 9.22 -6.08 -4.02
CA ASP A 47 10.58 -5.65 -4.32
C ASP A 47 11.57 -6.81 -4.16
N GLN A 48 11.47 -7.57 -3.08
CA GLN A 48 12.35 -8.69 -2.82
C GLN A 48 12.23 -9.79 -3.87
N HIS A 49 11.05 -9.94 -4.47
CA HIS A 49 10.80 -10.94 -5.52
C HIS A 49 11.03 -10.40 -6.93
N GLY A 50 11.55 -9.17 -7.04
CA GLY A 50 11.87 -8.60 -8.34
C GLY A 50 10.66 -8.11 -9.12
N ALA A 51 9.50 -7.98 -8.49
CA ALA A 51 8.30 -7.48 -9.15
C ALA A 51 8.33 -5.96 -9.37
N MET A 52 9.11 -5.25 -8.59
CA MET A 52 9.28 -3.81 -8.76
C MET A 52 10.40 -3.54 -9.75
N ILE A 53 10.09 -2.80 -10.81
CA ILE A 53 11.08 -2.39 -11.80
C ILE A 53 11.45 -0.94 -11.55
N GLU A 54 12.62 -0.54 -12.05
CA GLU A 54 13.18 0.77 -11.74
C GLU A 54 12.30 1.93 -12.18
N LYS A 55 11.66 1.81 -13.34
CA LYS A 55 10.79 2.85 -13.88
C LYS A 55 9.48 2.25 -14.34
N PRO A 56 8.62 1.83 -13.40
CA PRO A 56 7.36 1.24 -13.80
C PRO A 56 6.45 2.28 -14.45
N ASP A 57 5.69 1.86 -15.44
CA ASP A 57 4.65 2.72 -15.99
C ASP A 57 3.45 2.76 -15.05
N CYS A 58 2.46 3.59 -15.39
CA CYS A 58 1.28 3.76 -14.54
C CYS A 58 0.54 2.44 -14.32
N THR A 59 0.35 1.67 -15.38
CA THR A 59 -0.37 0.39 -15.27
C THR A 59 0.36 -0.59 -14.37
N GLN A 60 1.68 -0.67 -14.49
CA GLN A 60 2.47 -1.57 -13.65
C GLN A 60 2.39 -1.16 -12.18
N ARG A 61 2.43 0.14 -11.90
CA ARG A 61 2.26 0.63 -10.54
C ARG A 61 0.89 0.26 -9.97
N MET A 62 -0.14 0.37 -10.78
CA MET A 62 -1.49 0.07 -10.31
C MET A 62 -1.70 -1.41 -10.04
N ILE A 63 -1.02 -2.27 -10.80
CA ILE A 63 -1.06 -3.72 -10.53
C ILE A 63 -0.45 -4.01 -9.16
N LEU A 64 0.70 -3.41 -8.86
CA LEU A 64 1.36 -3.60 -7.56
C LEU A 64 0.53 -3.03 -6.42
N GLU A 65 -0.05 -1.86 -6.61
CA GLU A 65 -0.91 -1.24 -5.60
C GLU A 65 -2.17 -2.07 -5.36
N ARG A 66 -2.77 -2.58 -6.43
CA ARG A 66 -3.96 -3.41 -6.29
C ARG A 66 -3.68 -4.63 -5.43
N GLU A 67 -2.57 -5.30 -5.67
CA GLU A 67 -2.19 -6.46 -4.86
C GLU A 67 -2.03 -6.07 -3.39
N ALA A 68 -1.35 -4.95 -3.13
CA ALA A 68 -1.14 -4.49 -1.76
C ALA A 68 -2.46 -4.17 -1.07
N TYR A 69 -3.38 -3.49 -1.78
CA TYR A 69 -4.70 -3.20 -1.22
C TYR A 69 -5.53 -4.46 -1.00
N GLN A 70 -5.43 -5.43 -1.89
CA GLN A 70 -6.17 -6.69 -1.74
C GLN A 70 -5.72 -7.47 -0.52
N VAL A 71 -4.42 -7.50 -0.25
CA VAL A 71 -3.89 -8.15 0.95
C VAL A 71 -4.33 -7.38 2.20
N GLN A 72 -4.25 -6.06 2.16
CA GLN A 72 -4.72 -5.21 3.25
C GLN A 72 -6.22 -5.44 3.52
N GLN A 73 -7.02 -5.49 2.46
CA GLN A 73 -8.46 -5.74 2.54
C GLN A 73 -8.73 -7.08 3.26
N ARG A 74 -8.01 -8.11 2.85
CA ARG A 74 -8.17 -9.42 3.45
C ARG A 74 -7.77 -9.43 4.93
N PHE A 75 -6.68 -8.74 5.25
CA PHE A 75 -6.23 -8.61 6.63
C PHE A 75 -7.31 -7.96 7.49
N LEU A 76 -7.89 -6.86 7.02
CA LEU A 76 -8.95 -6.17 7.75
C LEU A 76 -10.18 -7.05 7.90
N ARG A 77 -10.58 -7.73 6.83
CA ARG A 77 -11.76 -8.62 6.84
C ARG A 77 -11.56 -9.77 7.82
N ASP A 78 -10.38 -10.37 7.83
CA ASP A 78 -10.09 -11.50 8.73
C ASP A 78 -10.09 -11.05 10.19
N ASN A 79 -9.91 -9.76 10.44
CA ASN A 79 -9.96 -9.19 11.77
C ASN A 79 -11.30 -8.48 12.07
N HIS A 80 -12.30 -8.73 11.25
CA HIS A 80 -13.67 -8.22 11.42
C HIS A 80 -13.76 -6.70 11.45
N VAL A 81 -12.92 -6.03 10.65
CA VAL A 81 -12.90 -4.58 10.50
C VAL A 81 -13.47 -4.21 9.15
N MET A 82 -14.20 -3.10 9.09
CA MET A 82 -14.76 -2.60 7.85
C MET A 82 -13.66 -2.27 6.84
N THR A 83 -13.93 -2.60 5.57
CA THR A 83 -12.96 -2.44 4.49
C THR A 83 -13.33 -1.31 3.53
N TYR A 84 -14.26 -0.44 3.90
CA TYR A 84 -14.81 0.56 3.00
C TYR A 84 -13.74 1.40 2.30
N ASP A 85 -12.78 1.93 3.05
CA ASP A 85 -11.76 2.81 2.49
C ASP A 85 -10.86 2.07 1.50
N VAL A 86 -10.52 0.82 1.81
CA VAL A 86 -9.70 0.00 0.94
C VAL A 86 -10.48 -0.40 -0.31
N ASP A 87 -11.75 -0.74 -0.16
CA ASP A 87 -12.63 -1.06 -1.29
C ASP A 87 -12.70 0.11 -2.25
N MET A 88 -12.83 1.32 -1.71
CA MET A 88 -12.88 2.53 -2.51
C MET A 88 -11.55 2.77 -3.23
N ALA A 89 -10.44 2.57 -2.54
CA ALA A 89 -9.11 2.72 -3.14
C ALA A 89 -8.93 1.77 -4.32
N ILE A 90 -9.34 0.52 -4.17
CA ILE A 90 -9.25 -0.47 -5.25
C ILE A 90 -10.06 -0.03 -6.47
N ARG A 91 -11.27 0.48 -6.25
CA ARG A 91 -12.12 0.96 -7.36
C ARG A 91 -11.48 2.13 -8.09
N LEU A 92 -10.86 3.04 -7.35
CA LEU A 92 -10.25 4.22 -7.95
C LEU A 92 -9.02 3.89 -8.78
N LEU A 93 -8.32 2.80 -8.47
CA LEU A 93 -7.12 2.40 -9.21
C LEU A 93 -7.42 2.20 -10.70
N SER A 94 -8.59 1.66 -11.03
CA SER A 94 -8.91 1.36 -12.42
C SER A 94 -9.00 2.60 -13.29
N GLY A 95 -9.20 3.77 -12.69
CA GLY A 95 -9.30 5.03 -13.43
C GLY A 95 -8.03 5.86 -13.45
N VAL A 96 -7.04 5.50 -12.61
CA VAL A 96 -5.85 6.35 -12.42
C VAL A 96 -5.02 6.48 -13.70
N CYS A 97 -4.91 5.42 -14.47
CA CYS A 97 -4.07 5.40 -15.67
C CYS A 97 -4.81 5.73 -16.96
N ARG A 98 -6.07 6.07 -16.86
CA ARG A 98 -6.84 6.46 -18.04
C ARG A 98 -6.67 7.94 -18.32
N ARG A 99 -6.41 8.26 -19.55
CA ARG A 99 -6.25 9.63 -19.99
C ARG A 99 -6.71 9.77 -21.41
#